data_616b7f9c15fc47a06627cb80896fefaf
#
_entry.id   616b7f9c15fc47a06627cb80896fefaf
#
_cell.length_a   1.000
_cell.length_b   1.000
_cell.length_c   1.000
_cell.angle_alpha   90.00
_cell.angle_beta   90.00
_cell.angle_gamma   90.00
#
_symmetry.space_group_name_H-M   'P 1'
#
loop_
_entity.id
_entity.type
_entity.pdbx_description
1 polymer ?
#
loop_
_entity_poly.entity_id
_entity_poly.type
_entity_poly.pdbx_seq_one_letter_code
_entity_poly.pdbx_strand_id
1 'polypeptide(L)'
;MEKKFKIAIFLLLVLELIFLLGHIYYQNYYWKGRKLRVAESKESPLCFFSPYGQGIDYSLASLLAKEKKLSLIWKRVNTFEQAFNLLEKREVDLVVGVPTLLVENKSNFKKGKEYVKNNFLFVHNKKRYPLRRFDELCKSKVIVPKNSIFVSKITDYDKIIFCSINYEIIDSQELDAFRVLEANKARFMLTDKIKFNALNPYFLDLRPTYEFKQKFAHLWLWSTHYASLSQLIAEFWEGEEVKQKIKDIQELYLGFFPEDIDFYQLNHLQESVLRFLPRYEKDIIAACKKYDLDPLFFLAQIYQESHFNPRARSRTGVRGLLQLSLDTASLLGIENRLNPTQSIWGGAKYMAFLEERVEQKGVKGWDKWFFVLAAYNQGLGHLYDAMDLAVKQNKNPYKWSSLKEVYPLLSYKKFYKNTKHGYCRGYEAVDYVQSVRYYYYILNLFTFLGSREGDYLRRFVSLRPLVWPR
;
A
#
# COMPACT_ATOMS: atom_id res chain seq x y z
N MET A 1 13.28 71.14 10.61
CA MET A 1 12.80 69.93 11.31
C MET A 1 12.00 68.98 10.36
N GLU A 2 11.07 69.48 9.61
CA GLU A 2 10.17 68.70 8.74
C GLU A 2 10.88 67.83 7.67
N LYS A 3 11.95 68.35 7.04
CA LYS A 3 12.71 67.62 6.02
C LYS A 3 13.48 66.43 6.59
N LYS A 4 14.02 66.52 7.79
CA LYS A 4 14.73 65.44 8.51
C LYS A 4 13.72 64.36 8.95
N PHE A 5 12.51 64.74 9.36
CA PHE A 5 11.45 63.86 9.75
C PHE A 5 10.90 63.03 8.55
N LYS A 6 10.71 63.67 7.39
CA LYS A 6 10.31 62.97 6.14
C LYS A 6 11.35 61.98 5.66
N ILE A 7 12.65 62.29 5.80
CA ILE A 7 13.76 61.39 5.47
C ILE A 7 13.80 60.20 6.44
N ALA A 8 13.56 60.41 7.73
CA ALA A 8 13.51 59.33 8.72
C ALA A 8 12.35 58.34 8.45
N ILE A 9 11.15 58.84 8.12
CA ILE A 9 10.00 58.00 7.74
C ILE A 9 10.30 57.20 6.47
N PHE A 10 10.91 57.85 5.45
CA PHE A 10 11.27 57.20 4.22
C PHE A 10 12.27 56.06 4.45
N LEU A 11 13.30 56.27 5.27
CA LEU A 11 14.26 55.21 5.63
C LEU A 11 13.62 54.06 6.39
N LEU A 12 12.66 54.34 7.26
CA LEU A 12 11.92 53.30 8.01
C LEU A 12 11.08 52.45 7.08
N LEU A 13 10.36 53.03 6.14
CA LEU A 13 9.57 52.32 5.12
C LEU A 13 10.46 51.49 4.19
N VAL A 14 11.64 51.98 3.83
CA VAL A 14 12.62 51.20 3.03
C VAL A 14 13.14 49.99 3.82
N LEU A 15 13.43 50.17 5.12
CA LEU A 15 13.84 49.06 6.00
C LEU A 15 12.75 48.02 6.17
N GLU A 16 11.49 48.44 6.36
CA GLU A 16 10.34 47.51 6.41
C GLU A 16 10.15 46.74 5.08
N LEU A 17 10.30 47.42 3.94
CA LEU A 17 10.22 46.79 2.62
C LEU A 17 11.36 45.78 2.42
N ILE A 18 12.60 46.11 2.80
CA ILE A 18 13.74 45.19 2.75
C ILE A 18 13.51 43.98 3.65
N PHE A 19 12.97 44.18 4.84
CA PHE A 19 12.65 43.11 5.78
C PHE A 19 11.52 42.21 5.21
N LEU A 20 10.48 42.81 4.64
CA LEU A 20 9.37 42.07 3.99
C LEU A 20 9.87 41.28 2.79
N LEU A 21 10.68 41.88 1.92
CA LEU A 21 11.26 41.19 0.77
C LEU A 21 12.21 40.08 1.18
N GLY A 22 13.02 40.30 2.21
CA GLY A 22 13.89 39.30 2.82
C GLY A 22 13.08 38.13 3.43
N HIS A 23 11.98 38.44 4.09
CA HIS A 23 11.06 37.46 4.65
C HIS A 23 10.37 36.63 3.55
N ILE A 24 9.88 37.30 2.49
CA ILE A 24 9.28 36.63 1.32
C ILE A 24 10.31 35.72 0.61
N TYR A 25 11.54 36.23 0.42
CA TYR A 25 12.64 35.46 -0.15
C TYR A 25 12.95 34.22 0.71
N TYR A 26 13.10 34.42 2.04
CA TYR A 26 13.35 33.33 2.98
C TYR A 26 12.25 32.28 2.96
N GLN A 27 10.97 32.66 2.96
CA GLN A 27 9.84 31.75 2.91
C GLN A 27 9.77 30.98 1.58
N ASN A 28 9.94 31.65 0.43
CA ASN A 28 9.73 31.05 -0.88
C ASN A 28 10.96 30.33 -1.45
N TYR A 29 12.18 30.76 -1.07
CA TYR A 29 13.41 30.27 -1.70
C TYR A 29 14.39 29.58 -0.76
N TYR A 30 14.19 29.66 0.55
CA TYR A 30 15.13 29.11 1.54
C TYR A 30 15.38 27.61 1.33
N TRP A 31 14.34 26.83 1.01
CA TRP A 31 14.42 25.39 0.76
C TRP A 31 14.71 25.01 -0.70
N LYS A 32 14.67 25.96 -1.64
CA LYS A 32 14.88 25.65 -3.07
C LYS A 32 16.29 25.08 -3.29
N GLY A 33 16.35 23.86 -3.86
CA GLY A 33 17.61 23.17 -4.11
C GLY A 33 18.31 22.59 -2.88
N ARG A 34 17.69 22.69 -1.68
CA ARG A 34 18.24 22.11 -0.45
C ARG A 34 17.93 20.62 -0.33
N LYS A 35 18.71 19.99 0.54
CA LYS A 35 18.52 18.58 0.90
C LYS A 35 17.49 18.49 2.01
N LEU A 36 16.43 17.72 1.81
CA LEU A 36 15.47 17.32 2.84
C LEU A 36 15.91 15.96 3.40
N ARG A 37 16.40 15.96 4.63
CA ARG A 37 16.88 14.76 5.33
C ARG A 37 15.72 14.15 6.10
N VAL A 38 15.32 12.93 5.72
CA VAL A 38 14.15 12.25 6.29
C VAL A 38 14.58 10.97 6.99
N ALA A 39 14.09 10.74 8.20
CA ALA A 39 14.25 9.47 8.90
C ALA A 39 12.93 8.68 8.94
N GLU A 40 13.03 7.38 8.67
CA GLU A 40 11.98 6.37 8.82
C GLU A 40 12.43 5.32 9.83
N SER A 41 11.57 5.01 10.81
CA SER A 41 11.81 3.90 11.74
C SER A 41 11.29 2.58 11.20
N LYS A 42 12.07 1.49 11.37
CA LYS A 42 11.60 0.12 11.06
C LYS A 42 10.46 -0.33 11.99
N GLU A 43 10.27 0.32 13.14
CA GLU A 43 9.13 0.08 14.01
C GLU A 43 7.81 0.57 13.39
N SER A 44 7.87 1.50 12.41
CA SER A 44 6.66 1.96 11.74
C SER A 44 5.96 0.82 11.00
N PRO A 45 4.66 0.60 11.23
CA PRO A 45 3.90 -0.40 10.46
C PRO A 45 3.77 -0.01 8.98
N LEU A 46 4.12 1.23 8.62
CA LEU A 46 4.16 1.69 7.22
C LEU A 46 5.50 1.36 6.53
N CYS A 47 6.54 0.98 7.31
CA CYS A 47 7.83 0.52 6.82
C CYS A 47 7.80 -1.01 6.59
N PHE A 48 6.89 -1.50 5.73
CA PHE A 48 6.81 -2.91 5.38
C PHE A 48 7.20 -3.14 3.91
N PHE A 49 7.47 -4.40 3.58
CA PHE A 49 7.72 -4.80 2.21
C PHE A 49 6.54 -4.47 1.30
N SER A 50 6.82 -3.96 0.10
CA SER A 50 5.80 -3.77 -0.94
C SER A 50 6.39 -4.01 -2.34
N PRO A 51 5.71 -4.75 -3.22
CA PRO A 51 6.11 -4.88 -4.61
C PRO A 51 5.81 -3.63 -5.44
N TYR A 52 5.05 -2.67 -4.87
CA TYR A 52 4.59 -1.47 -5.55
C TYR A 52 5.56 -0.28 -5.41
N GLY A 53 6.64 -0.41 -4.65
CA GLY A 53 7.65 0.63 -4.47
C GLY A 53 8.25 0.64 -3.06
N GLN A 54 8.87 1.75 -2.69
CA GLN A 54 9.65 1.86 -1.45
C GLN A 54 8.82 2.13 -0.17
N GLY A 55 7.50 2.07 -0.26
CA GLY A 55 6.59 2.31 0.86
C GLY A 55 5.88 3.67 0.80
N ILE A 56 4.83 3.79 1.63
CA ILE A 56 3.95 4.96 1.64
C ILE A 56 4.69 6.22 2.08
N ASP A 57 5.50 6.13 3.15
CA ASP A 57 6.22 7.27 3.71
C ASP A 57 7.28 7.80 2.74
N TYR A 58 8.04 6.91 2.11
CA TYR A 58 9.00 7.29 1.08
C TYR A 58 8.30 7.99 -0.10
N SER A 59 7.18 7.45 -0.56
CA SER A 59 6.43 8.02 -1.69
C SER A 59 5.86 9.40 -1.36
N LEU A 60 5.35 9.60 -0.14
CA LEU A 60 4.85 10.90 0.32
C LEU A 60 5.99 11.93 0.49
N ALA A 61 7.12 11.54 1.08
CA ALA A 61 8.29 12.41 1.22
C ALA A 61 8.91 12.76 -0.14
N SER A 62 8.95 11.79 -1.08
CA SER A 62 9.39 12.02 -2.45
C SER A 62 8.45 12.97 -3.20
N LEU A 63 7.15 12.88 -2.96
CA LEU A 63 6.16 13.80 -3.52
C LEU A 63 6.40 15.23 -2.99
N LEU A 64 6.59 15.39 -1.66
CA LEU A 64 6.95 16.68 -1.06
C LEU A 64 8.23 17.24 -1.69
N ALA A 65 9.28 16.43 -1.78
CA ALA A 65 10.55 16.85 -2.35
C ALA A 65 10.40 17.30 -3.80
N LYS A 66 9.65 16.56 -4.62
CA LYS A 66 9.37 16.90 -6.02
C LYS A 66 8.58 18.20 -6.15
N GLU A 67 7.48 18.36 -5.42
CA GLU A 67 6.62 19.57 -5.47
C GLU A 67 7.37 20.82 -5.04
N LYS A 68 8.24 20.70 -4.07
CA LYS A 68 9.01 21.82 -3.50
C LYS A 68 10.44 21.94 -4.06
N LYS A 69 10.80 21.14 -5.09
CA LYS A 69 12.12 21.11 -5.74
C LYS A 69 13.29 20.91 -4.76
N LEU A 70 13.12 19.94 -3.85
CA LEU A 70 14.12 19.54 -2.86
C LEU A 70 14.83 18.26 -3.31
N SER A 71 16.06 18.05 -2.81
CA SER A 71 16.76 16.76 -2.93
C SER A 71 16.48 15.91 -1.69
N LEU A 72 15.90 14.72 -1.85
CA LEU A 72 15.58 13.84 -0.74
C LEU A 72 16.81 13.03 -0.31
N ILE A 73 17.14 13.07 0.99
CA ILE A 73 18.07 12.14 1.63
C ILE A 73 17.26 11.28 2.60
N TRP A 74 17.23 9.97 2.33
CA TRP A 74 16.46 9.00 3.09
C TRP A 74 17.33 8.18 4.01
N LYS A 75 16.98 8.09 5.31
CA LYS A 75 17.70 7.33 6.33
C LYS A 75 16.74 6.41 7.06
N ARG A 76 16.98 5.09 7.03
CA ARG A 76 16.27 4.13 7.86
C ARG A 76 17.01 3.89 9.16
N VAL A 77 16.27 3.92 10.27
CA VAL A 77 16.78 3.63 11.62
C VAL A 77 15.97 2.49 12.24
N ASN A 78 16.50 1.87 13.31
CA ASN A 78 15.85 0.69 13.88
C ASN A 78 14.63 1.08 14.75
N THR A 79 14.71 2.18 15.50
CA THR A 79 13.66 2.58 16.47
C THR A 79 13.22 4.03 16.28
N PHE A 80 12.01 4.36 16.76
CA PHE A 80 11.54 5.74 16.80
C PHE A 80 12.41 6.62 17.73
N GLU A 81 12.93 6.05 18.81
CA GLU A 81 13.84 6.77 19.70
C GLU A 81 15.10 7.24 18.95
N GLN A 82 15.70 6.36 18.14
CA GLN A 82 16.83 6.76 17.27
C GLN A 82 16.43 7.87 16.29
N ALA A 83 15.24 7.79 15.68
CA ALA A 83 14.76 8.83 14.78
C ALA A 83 14.57 10.18 15.50
N PHE A 84 14.00 10.17 16.70
CA PHE A 84 13.83 11.39 17.52
C PHE A 84 15.16 11.99 17.94
N ASN A 85 16.12 11.18 18.35
CA ASN A 85 17.47 11.64 18.69
C ASN A 85 18.18 12.33 17.49
N LEU A 86 18.01 11.77 16.28
CA LEU A 86 18.52 12.41 15.06
C LEU A 86 17.83 13.75 14.78
N LEU A 87 16.53 13.84 15.04
CA LEU A 87 15.77 15.09 14.86
C LEU A 87 16.19 16.16 15.88
N GLU A 88 16.39 15.80 17.15
CA GLU A 88 16.88 16.67 18.21
C GLU A 88 18.30 17.22 17.91
N LYS A 89 19.18 16.34 17.44
CA LYS A 89 20.54 16.70 17.01
C LYS A 89 20.58 17.44 15.67
N ARG A 90 19.44 17.64 15.01
CA ARG A 90 19.34 18.28 13.69
C ARG A 90 20.11 17.55 12.58
N GLU A 91 20.32 16.26 12.75
CA GLU A 91 20.91 15.39 11.72
C GLU A 91 19.88 15.02 10.63
N VAL A 92 18.59 15.04 10.97
CA VAL A 92 17.46 14.96 10.04
C VAL A 92 16.51 16.14 10.23
N ASP A 93 15.74 16.45 9.20
CA ASP A 93 14.78 17.56 9.18
C ASP A 93 13.36 17.08 9.47
N LEU A 94 13.06 15.82 9.13
CA LEU A 94 11.74 15.22 9.18
C LEU A 94 11.83 13.76 9.65
N VAL A 95 10.93 13.35 10.53
CA VAL A 95 10.66 11.95 10.88
C VAL A 95 9.26 11.60 10.41
N VAL A 96 9.13 10.49 9.67
CA VAL A 96 7.87 10.06 9.05
C VAL A 96 7.32 8.79 9.69
N GLY A 97 6.04 8.48 9.43
CA GLY A 97 5.40 7.27 9.93
C GLY A 97 5.21 7.19 11.44
N VAL A 98 5.25 8.34 12.13
CA VAL A 98 5.23 8.38 13.60
C VAL A 98 3.80 8.20 14.10
N PRO A 99 3.54 7.19 14.96
CA PRO A 99 2.24 7.02 15.61
C PRO A 99 1.91 8.18 16.54
N THR A 100 0.67 8.64 16.52
CA THR A 100 0.18 9.73 17.38
C THR A 100 0.45 9.48 18.87
N LEU A 101 0.38 8.22 19.29
CA LEU A 101 0.60 7.80 20.67
C LEU A 101 2.01 8.09 21.20
N LEU A 102 3.04 8.10 20.34
CA LEU A 102 4.42 8.36 20.75
C LEU A 102 4.74 9.86 20.93
N VAL A 103 3.81 10.73 20.56
CA VAL A 103 4.08 12.17 20.50
C VAL A 103 3.14 13.02 21.34
N GLU A 104 2.23 12.41 22.09
CA GLU A 104 1.27 13.15 22.95
C GLU A 104 1.96 14.15 23.87
N ASN A 105 3.08 13.76 24.48
CA ASN A 105 3.83 14.57 25.45
C ASN A 105 5.12 15.22 24.90
N LYS A 106 5.30 15.24 23.57
CA LYS A 106 6.52 15.81 22.95
C LYS A 106 6.26 17.25 22.44
N SER A 107 6.52 18.24 23.29
CA SER A 107 6.35 19.68 22.95
C SER A 107 7.44 20.25 22.04
N ASN A 108 8.63 19.62 22.00
CA ASN A 108 9.78 20.08 21.22
C ASN A 108 9.64 19.89 19.72
N PHE A 109 8.60 19.16 19.28
CA PHE A 109 8.37 18.86 17.88
C PHE A 109 7.04 19.42 17.38
N LYS A 110 7.03 19.87 16.14
CA LYS A 110 5.79 20.13 15.39
C LYS A 110 5.22 18.83 14.88
N LYS A 111 3.90 18.70 14.99
CA LYS A 111 3.12 17.53 14.54
C LYS A 111 2.44 17.87 13.24
N GLY A 112 2.63 17.01 12.24
CA GLY A 112 1.99 17.11 10.94
C GLY A 112 0.55 16.59 10.94
N LYS A 113 -0.05 16.60 9.76
CA LYS A 113 -1.38 16.04 9.52
C LYS A 113 -1.36 14.51 9.64
N GLU A 114 -2.39 13.95 10.22
CA GLU A 114 -2.64 12.52 10.22
C GLU A 114 -2.99 12.04 8.81
N TYR A 115 -2.32 10.99 8.32
CA TYR A 115 -2.54 10.50 6.96
C TYR A 115 -2.89 9.01 6.88
N VAL A 116 -2.54 8.18 7.85
CA VAL A 116 -2.95 6.76 7.91
C VAL A 116 -3.49 6.46 9.29
N LYS A 117 -4.67 5.85 9.36
CA LYS A 117 -5.26 5.34 10.60
C LYS A 117 -4.93 3.87 10.78
N ASN A 118 -4.68 3.47 12.02
CA ASN A 118 -4.37 2.10 12.41
C ASN A 118 -5.01 1.77 13.75
N ASN A 119 -5.07 0.52 14.12
CA ASN A 119 -5.54 0.06 15.42
C ASN A 119 -4.76 -1.16 15.90
N PHE A 120 -4.79 -1.40 17.19
CA PHE A 120 -4.21 -2.59 17.79
C PHE A 120 -5.14 -3.77 17.67
N LEU A 121 -4.55 -4.96 17.67
CA LEU A 121 -5.28 -6.21 17.80
C LEU A 121 -4.48 -7.26 18.57
N PHE A 122 -5.21 -8.15 19.24
CA PHE A 122 -4.65 -9.39 19.73
C PHE A 122 -4.79 -10.49 18.67
N VAL A 123 -3.72 -11.28 18.53
CA VAL A 123 -3.62 -12.40 17.60
C VAL A 123 -3.40 -13.69 18.41
N HIS A 124 -3.95 -14.79 17.94
CA HIS A 124 -3.74 -16.14 18.49
C HIS A 124 -3.44 -17.14 17.37
N ASN A 125 -2.88 -18.28 17.71
CA ASN A 125 -2.77 -19.41 16.77
C ASN A 125 -4.11 -20.14 16.68
N LYS A 126 -4.60 -20.47 15.47
CA LYS A 126 -5.88 -21.18 15.24
C LYS A 126 -5.99 -22.53 15.95
N LYS A 127 -4.87 -23.14 16.36
CA LYS A 127 -4.82 -24.37 17.15
C LYS A 127 -5.13 -24.15 18.64
N ARG A 128 -5.34 -22.88 19.06
CA ARG A 128 -5.72 -22.46 20.41
C ARG A 128 -7.07 -21.75 20.37
N TYR A 129 -7.75 -21.72 21.50
CA TYR A 129 -9.01 -20.97 21.62
C TYR A 129 -8.76 -19.46 21.50
N PRO A 130 -9.64 -18.74 20.79
CA PRO A 130 -9.59 -17.29 20.70
C PRO A 130 -9.78 -16.64 22.09
N LEU A 131 -9.40 -15.37 22.22
CA LEU A 131 -9.65 -14.57 23.41
C LEU A 131 -11.17 -14.37 23.59
N ARG A 132 -11.73 -14.85 24.67
CA ARG A 132 -13.16 -14.70 25.02
C ARG A 132 -13.36 -13.65 26.09
N ARG A 133 -12.44 -13.55 27.04
CA ARG A 133 -12.47 -12.66 28.18
C ARG A 133 -11.08 -12.08 28.44
N PHE A 134 -11.02 -10.82 28.82
CA PHE A 134 -9.73 -10.14 29.03
C PHE A 134 -8.90 -10.69 30.20
N ASP A 135 -9.56 -11.28 31.25
CA ASP A 135 -8.83 -11.92 32.34
C ASP A 135 -8.00 -13.13 31.91
N GLU A 136 -8.25 -13.68 30.72
CA GLU A 136 -7.41 -14.71 30.13
C GLU A 136 -6.00 -14.22 29.77
N LEU A 137 -5.83 -12.91 29.51
CA LEU A 137 -4.52 -12.31 29.23
C LEU A 137 -3.61 -12.38 30.47
N CYS A 138 -4.18 -12.28 31.68
CA CYS A 138 -3.43 -12.36 32.95
C CYS A 138 -2.95 -13.78 33.26
N LYS A 139 -3.69 -14.78 32.78
CA LYS A 139 -3.42 -16.22 33.02
C LYS A 139 -2.65 -16.88 31.87
N SER A 140 -2.36 -16.14 30.82
CA SER A 140 -1.76 -16.66 29.61
C SER A 140 -0.48 -15.90 29.27
N LYS A 141 0.48 -16.59 28.64
CA LYS A 141 1.66 -15.92 28.12
C LYS A 141 1.24 -15.07 26.89
N VAL A 142 1.41 -13.76 27.02
CA VAL A 142 1.22 -12.77 25.95
C VAL A 142 2.61 -12.36 25.47
N ILE A 143 2.84 -12.27 24.16
CA ILE A 143 4.06 -11.71 23.61
C ILE A 143 3.80 -10.36 22.98
N VAL A 144 4.78 -9.48 23.09
CA VAL A 144 4.76 -8.12 22.61
C VAL A 144 6.06 -7.90 21.83
N PRO A 145 6.01 -7.53 20.55
CA PRO A 145 7.22 -7.11 19.84
C PRO A 145 7.90 -5.95 20.58
N LYS A 146 9.22 -5.91 20.59
CA LYS A 146 9.98 -4.78 21.14
C LYS A 146 9.75 -3.54 20.29
N ASN A 147 8.65 -2.89 20.57
CA ASN A 147 8.25 -1.64 19.95
C ASN A 147 7.61 -0.79 21.05
N SER A 148 8.08 0.43 21.19
CA SER A 148 7.64 1.37 22.23
C SER A 148 6.13 1.56 22.29
N ILE A 149 5.44 1.45 21.14
CA ILE A 149 3.98 1.59 21.06
C ILE A 149 3.27 0.44 21.77
N PHE A 150 3.70 -0.79 21.49
CA PHE A 150 3.04 -1.98 22.03
C PHE A 150 3.30 -2.13 23.52
N VAL A 151 4.52 -1.84 23.98
CA VAL A 151 4.87 -1.88 25.41
C VAL A 151 4.06 -0.86 26.21
N SER A 152 3.96 0.38 25.74
CA SER A 152 3.13 1.41 26.35
C SER A 152 1.65 0.95 26.40
N LYS A 153 1.14 0.40 25.29
CA LYS A 153 -0.27 -0.01 25.22
C LYS A 153 -0.60 -1.15 26.18
N ILE A 154 0.29 -2.15 26.34
CA ILE A 154 0.02 -3.29 27.23
C ILE A 154 -0.01 -2.84 28.69
N THR A 155 0.88 -1.92 29.09
CA THR A 155 0.91 -1.37 30.46
C THR A 155 -0.30 -0.50 30.78
N ASP A 156 -0.87 0.20 29.81
CA ASP A 156 -2.12 0.94 29.98
C ASP A 156 -3.31 -0.01 30.17
N TYR A 157 -3.30 -1.16 29.49
CA TYR A 157 -4.35 -2.17 29.63
C TYR A 157 -4.33 -2.85 30.99
N ASP A 158 -3.17 -3.08 31.60
CA ASP A 158 -3.04 -3.60 32.97
C ASP A 158 -3.90 -2.81 33.95
N LYS A 159 -3.97 -1.48 33.79
CA LYS A 159 -4.76 -0.59 34.64
C LYS A 159 -6.27 -0.73 34.40
N ILE A 160 -6.69 -1.11 33.20
CA ILE A 160 -8.11 -1.20 32.82
C ILE A 160 -8.74 -2.54 33.23
N ILE A 161 -7.98 -3.65 33.12
CA ILE A 161 -8.52 -5.00 33.35
C ILE A 161 -8.34 -5.50 34.79
N PHE A 162 -7.82 -4.65 35.67
CA PHE A 162 -7.62 -4.93 37.12
C PHE A 162 -6.77 -6.20 37.39
N CYS A 163 -5.90 -6.58 36.48
CA CYS A 163 -4.92 -7.64 36.66
C CYS A 163 -3.66 -7.35 35.87
N SER A 164 -2.52 -7.90 36.31
CA SER A 164 -1.27 -7.76 35.56
C SER A 164 -1.22 -8.76 34.43
N ILE A 165 -1.06 -8.28 33.20
CA ILE A 165 -0.91 -9.14 32.03
C ILE A 165 0.46 -9.81 32.09
N ASN A 166 0.50 -11.13 31.97
CA ASN A 166 1.75 -11.90 31.87
C ASN A 166 2.35 -11.76 30.46
N TYR A 167 3.10 -10.68 30.21
CA TYR A 167 3.67 -10.44 28.90
C TYR A 167 5.20 -10.58 28.87
N GLU A 168 5.71 -11.04 27.73
CA GLU A 168 7.13 -11.11 27.40
C GLU A 168 7.43 -10.25 26.19
N ILE A 169 8.46 -9.41 26.30
CA ILE A 169 8.93 -8.58 25.18
C ILE A 169 9.88 -9.41 24.32
N ILE A 170 9.57 -9.56 23.05
CA ILE A 170 10.45 -10.21 22.07
C ILE A 170 11.42 -9.15 21.55
N ASP A 171 12.66 -9.22 22.01
CA ASP A 171 13.75 -8.25 21.72
C ASP A 171 14.43 -8.47 20.35
N SER A 172 13.79 -9.16 19.45
CA SER A 172 14.24 -9.40 18.10
C SER A 172 13.34 -8.67 17.10
N GLN A 173 13.53 -8.95 15.82
CA GLN A 173 12.65 -8.36 14.79
C GLN A 173 11.20 -8.78 15.03
N GLU A 174 10.24 -7.91 14.67
CA GLU A 174 8.81 -8.16 14.85
C GLU A 174 8.34 -9.46 14.18
N LEU A 175 8.97 -9.86 13.07
CA LEU A 175 8.76 -11.14 12.41
C LEU A 175 8.97 -12.34 13.36
N ASP A 176 9.90 -12.23 14.29
CA ASP A 176 10.17 -13.31 15.25
C ASP A 176 9.05 -13.46 16.27
N ALA A 177 8.36 -12.39 16.64
CA ALA A 177 7.17 -12.49 17.48
C ALA A 177 6.05 -13.29 16.78
N PHE A 178 5.85 -13.09 15.47
CA PHE A 178 4.93 -13.90 14.67
C PHE A 178 5.34 -15.38 14.65
N ARG A 179 6.64 -15.67 14.47
CA ARG A 179 7.18 -17.05 14.53
C ARG A 179 7.00 -17.72 15.89
N VAL A 180 7.23 -16.97 16.97
CA VAL A 180 7.02 -17.47 18.36
C VAL A 180 5.56 -17.84 18.58
N LEU A 181 4.61 -17.00 18.11
CA LEU A 181 3.19 -17.28 18.21
C LEU A 181 2.78 -18.46 17.34
N GLU A 182 3.25 -18.53 16.10
CA GLU A 182 2.96 -19.64 15.17
C GLU A 182 3.46 -20.97 15.72
N ALA A 183 4.64 -20.99 16.36
CA ALA A 183 5.19 -22.15 17.04
C ALA A 183 4.46 -22.50 18.36
N ASN A 184 3.34 -21.85 18.70
CA ASN A 184 2.56 -22.04 19.93
C ASN A 184 3.36 -21.83 21.24
N LYS A 185 4.47 -21.06 21.22
CA LYS A 185 5.26 -20.72 22.41
C LYS A 185 4.63 -19.62 23.27
N ALA A 186 3.60 -18.96 22.77
CA ALA A 186 2.75 -18.03 23.49
C ALA A 186 1.29 -18.28 23.10
N ARG A 187 0.35 -17.77 23.90
CA ARG A 187 -1.10 -17.89 23.60
C ARG A 187 -1.61 -16.73 22.77
N PHE A 188 -1.15 -15.52 23.08
CA PHE A 188 -1.58 -14.30 22.41
C PHE A 188 -0.37 -13.44 22.03
N MET A 189 -0.55 -12.59 21.02
CA MET A 189 0.39 -11.55 20.64
C MET A 189 -0.36 -10.25 20.45
N LEU A 190 0.18 -9.13 20.97
CA LEU A 190 -0.27 -7.78 20.62
C LEU A 190 0.48 -7.30 19.39
N THR A 191 -0.26 -6.82 18.38
CA THR A 191 0.29 -6.17 17.18
C THR A 191 -0.67 -5.10 16.66
N ASP A 192 -0.39 -4.49 15.52
CA ASP A 192 -1.29 -3.58 14.84
C ASP A 192 -1.87 -4.21 13.55
N LYS A 193 -3.00 -3.64 13.09
CA LYS A 193 -3.76 -4.19 11.96
C LYS A 193 -2.99 -4.12 10.63
N ILE A 194 -2.26 -3.03 10.38
CA ILE A 194 -1.50 -2.88 9.12
C ILE A 194 -0.40 -3.93 9.04
N LYS A 195 0.37 -4.09 10.12
CA LYS A 195 1.44 -5.08 10.18
C LYS A 195 0.90 -6.51 10.12
N PHE A 196 -0.19 -6.77 10.84
CA PHE A 196 -0.86 -8.08 10.77
C PHE A 196 -1.30 -8.39 9.34
N ASN A 197 -2.01 -7.50 8.66
CA ASN A 197 -2.45 -7.71 7.29
C ASN A 197 -1.29 -7.92 6.31
N ALA A 198 -0.18 -7.21 6.52
CA ALA A 198 1.01 -7.34 5.70
C ALA A 198 1.72 -8.70 5.88
N LEU A 199 1.78 -9.25 7.09
CA LEU A 199 2.53 -10.46 7.41
C LEU A 199 1.67 -11.74 7.44
N ASN A 200 0.38 -11.61 7.73
CA ASN A 200 -0.50 -12.77 7.90
C ASN A 200 -0.53 -13.75 6.70
N PRO A 201 -0.44 -13.31 5.43
CA PRO A 201 -0.34 -14.23 4.30
C PRO A 201 0.82 -15.23 4.37
N TYR A 202 1.86 -14.89 5.13
CA TYR A 202 3.00 -15.78 5.39
C TYR A 202 2.77 -16.68 6.62
N PHE A 203 1.95 -16.24 7.59
CA PHE A 203 1.65 -16.92 8.86
C PHE A 203 0.21 -17.42 8.90
N LEU A 204 -0.09 -18.45 8.11
CA LEU A 204 -1.46 -18.92 7.85
C LEU A 204 -2.16 -19.60 9.03
N ASP A 205 -1.47 -19.85 10.13
CA ASP A 205 -2.06 -20.39 11.36
C ASP A 205 -2.49 -19.29 12.33
N LEU A 206 -2.15 -18.02 12.07
CA LEU A 206 -2.47 -16.91 12.96
C LEU A 206 -3.82 -16.28 12.62
N ARG A 207 -4.58 -15.92 13.66
CA ARG A 207 -5.93 -15.33 13.54
C ARG A 207 -6.06 -14.11 14.45
N PRO A 208 -6.67 -13.02 14.00
CA PRO A 208 -7.06 -11.95 14.90
C PRO A 208 -8.13 -12.49 15.86
N THR A 209 -8.08 -12.10 17.12
CA THR A 209 -9.04 -12.53 18.14
C THR A 209 -9.75 -11.36 18.80
N TYR A 210 -9.12 -10.21 18.86
CA TYR A 210 -9.74 -8.99 19.37
C TYR A 210 -9.11 -7.77 18.70
N GLU A 211 -9.93 -6.91 18.12
CA GLU A 211 -9.54 -5.62 17.55
C GLU A 211 -9.99 -4.48 18.46
N PHE A 212 -9.06 -3.61 18.81
CA PHE A 212 -9.35 -2.47 19.68
C PHE A 212 -10.17 -1.41 18.96
N LYS A 213 -11.20 -0.88 19.59
CA LYS A 213 -12.03 0.20 19.03
C LYS A 213 -11.25 1.51 18.89
N GLN A 214 -10.31 1.76 19.83
CA GLN A 214 -9.46 2.96 19.81
C GLN A 214 -8.48 2.88 18.65
N LYS A 215 -8.58 3.84 17.75
CA LYS A 215 -7.66 4.01 16.62
C LYS A 215 -6.56 4.98 16.99
N PHE A 216 -5.39 4.81 16.39
CA PHE A 216 -4.33 5.81 16.35
C PHE A 216 -4.01 6.15 14.90
N ALA A 217 -3.26 7.20 14.67
CA ALA A 217 -2.89 7.61 13.32
C ALA A 217 -1.38 7.77 13.21
N HIS A 218 -0.90 7.86 11.97
CA HIS A 218 0.48 8.17 11.64
C HIS A 218 0.58 9.59 11.12
N LEU A 219 1.66 10.28 11.53
CA LEU A 219 1.95 11.66 11.16
C LEU A 219 3.45 11.87 10.95
N TRP A 220 3.80 13.06 10.45
CA TRP A 220 5.17 13.52 10.35
C TRP A 220 5.54 14.41 11.53
N LEU A 221 6.82 14.35 11.95
CA LEU A 221 7.39 15.20 12.98
C LEU A 221 8.59 15.99 12.45
N TRP A 222 8.70 17.26 12.85
CA TRP A 222 9.87 18.09 12.61
C TRP A 222 10.14 19.02 13.77
N SER A 223 11.35 19.60 13.82
CA SER A 223 11.73 20.50 14.91
C SER A 223 10.95 21.82 14.88
N THR A 224 10.57 22.33 16.04
CA THR A 224 9.93 23.65 16.20
C THR A 224 10.81 24.81 15.71
N HIS A 225 12.13 24.61 15.63
CA HIS A 225 13.09 25.63 15.17
C HIS A 225 13.01 25.92 13.66
N TYR A 226 12.34 25.09 12.88
CA TYR A 226 12.24 25.24 11.43
C TYR A 226 10.90 25.84 11.00
N ALA A 227 10.68 27.15 11.23
CA ALA A 227 9.44 27.82 10.85
C ALA A 227 9.15 27.70 9.34
N SER A 228 10.17 27.89 8.50
CA SER A 228 10.05 27.73 7.03
C SER A 228 9.70 26.31 6.59
N LEU A 229 10.17 25.27 7.29
CA LEU A 229 9.78 23.89 7.02
C LEU A 229 8.32 23.64 7.42
N SER A 230 7.88 24.22 8.54
CA SER A 230 6.50 24.14 9.01
C SER A 230 5.53 24.70 7.96
N GLN A 231 5.84 25.86 7.40
CA GLN A 231 5.02 26.45 6.35
C GLN A 231 5.01 25.59 5.07
N LEU A 232 6.18 25.13 4.64
CA LEU A 232 6.33 24.30 3.44
C LEU A 232 5.54 22.99 3.55
N ILE A 233 5.55 22.34 4.73
CA ILE A 233 4.78 21.14 5.00
C ILE A 233 3.27 21.45 5.04
N ALA A 234 2.85 22.54 5.69
CA ALA A 234 1.45 22.95 5.74
C ALA A 234 0.88 23.18 4.32
N GLU A 235 1.57 23.97 3.50
CA GLU A 235 1.18 24.22 2.10
C GLU A 235 1.09 22.91 1.28
N PHE A 236 2.01 21.97 1.53
CA PHE A 236 1.98 20.67 0.87
C PHE A 236 0.69 19.90 1.20
N TRP A 237 0.32 19.80 2.48
CA TRP A 237 -0.87 19.05 2.91
C TRP A 237 -2.21 19.72 2.53
N GLU A 238 -2.22 21.01 2.28
CA GLU A 238 -3.44 21.79 1.94
C GLU A 238 -3.72 21.80 0.44
N GLY A 239 -2.72 21.57 -0.41
CA GLY A 239 -2.88 21.58 -1.86
C GLY A 239 -3.89 20.52 -2.36
N GLU A 240 -4.92 20.94 -3.11
CA GLU A 240 -5.97 20.01 -3.62
C GLU A 240 -5.39 18.91 -4.52
N GLU A 241 -4.45 19.24 -5.40
CA GLU A 241 -3.77 18.23 -6.23
C GLU A 241 -2.96 17.25 -5.39
N VAL A 242 -2.37 17.73 -4.30
CA VAL A 242 -1.59 16.89 -3.39
C VAL A 242 -2.50 15.94 -2.62
N LYS A 243 -3.67 16.39 -2.19
CA LYS A 243 -4.67 15.53 -1.52
C LYS A 243 -5.07 14.34 -2.38
N GLN A 244 -5.26 14.56 -3.69
CA GLN A 244 -5.55 13.45 -4.61
C GLN A 244 -4.34 12.51 -4.75
N LYS A 245 -3.12 13.03 -4.92
CA LYS A 245 -1.90 12.23 -4.99
C LYS A 245 -1.66 11.40 -3.70
N ILE A 246 -2.02 11.95 -2.54
CA ILE A 246 -1.97 11.21 -1.26
C ILE A 246 -2.94 10.03 -1.28
N LYS A 247 -4.18 10.22 -1.75
CA LYS A 247 -5.15 9.13 -1.91
C LYS A 247 -4.64 8.05 -2.87
N ASP A 248 -4.03 8.45 -3.98
CA ASP A 248 -3.45 7.53 -4.96
C ASP A 248 -2.33 6.69 -4.33
N ILE A 249 -1.45 7.31 -3.52
CA ILE A 249 -0.39 6.61 -2.80
C ILE A 249 -0.97 5.65 -1.74
N GLN A 250 -1.98 6.09 -0.97
CA GLN A 250 -2.65 5.24 0.01
C GLN A 250 -3.33 4.05 -0.67
N GLU A 251 -4.04 4.28 -1.77
CA GLU A 251 -4.66 3.21 -2.55
C GLU A 251 -3.60 2.24 -3.10
N LEU A 252 -2.46 2.74 -3.59
CA LEU A 252 -1.40 1.90 -4.12
C LEU A 252 -0.84 0.93 -3.07
N TYR A 253 -0.58 1.39 -1.85
CA TYR A 253 0.10 0.60 -0.82
C TYR A 253 -0.84 -0.15 0.14
N LEU A 254 -2.04 0.37 0.37
CA LEU A 254 -2.96 -0.17 1.38
C LEU A 254 -4.31 -0.61 0.81
N GLY A 255 -4.73 -0.06 -0.34
CA GLY A 255 -6.08 -0.23 -0.86
C GLY A 255 -6.44 -1.62 -1.37
N PHE A 256 -5.48 -2.53 -1.46
CA PHE A 256 -5.71 -3.91 -1.92
C PHE A 256 -5.81 -4.95 -0.78
N PHE A 257 -5.49 -4.57 0.46
CA PHE A 257 -5.70 -5.48 1.58
C PHE A 257 -7.20 -5.70 1.79
N PRO A 258 -7.66 -6.95 1.87
CA PRO A 258 -9.07 -7.26 2.11
C PRO A 258 -9.46 -6.85 3.54
N GLU A 259 -10.73 -6.49 3.75
CA GLU A 259 -11.28 -6.25 5.09
C GLU A 259 -11.29 -7.54 5.91
N ASP A 260 -11.76 -8.64 5.28
CA ASP A 260 -11.76 -9.97 5.85
C ASP A 260 -10.82 -10.89 5.05
N ILE A 261 -9.91 -11.55 5.76
CA ILE A 261 -8.92 -12.42 5.15
C ILE A 261 -9.52 -13.79 4.87
N ASP A 262 -9.58 -14.20 3.60
CA ASP A 262 -9.95 -15.55 3.20
C ASP A 262 -8.76 -16.50 3.35
N PHE A 263 -8.65 -17.11 4.51
CA PHE A 263 -7.57 -18.06 4.83
C PHE A 263 -7.60 -19.33 3.98
N TYR A 264 -8.75 -19.73 3.48
CA TYR A 264 -8.84 -20.87 2.56
C TYR A 264 -8.13 -20.55 1.25
N GLN A 265 -8.43 -19.41 0.67
CA GLN A 265 -7.78 -18.94 -0.56
C GLN A 265 -6.26 -18.77 -0.38
N LEU A 266 -5.81 -18.27 0.76
CA LEU A 266 -4.38 -18.12 1.05
C LEU A 266 -3.66 -19.47 1.12
N ASN A 267 -4.20 -20.44 1.86
CA ASN A 267 -3.64 -21.80 1.93
C ASN A 267 -3.60 -22.44 0.54
N HIS A 268 -4.70 -22.31 -0.22
CA HIS A 268 -4.78 -22.86 -1.58
C HIS A 268 -3.76 -22.21 -2.52
N LEU A 269 -3.52 -20.88 -2.44
CA LEU A 269 -2.48 -20.21 -3.22
C LEU A 269 -1.10 -20.77 -2.90
N GLN A 270 -0.76 -20.89 -1.61
CA GLN A 270 0.54 -21.39 -1.16
C GLN A 270 0.78 -22.82 -1.68
N GLU A 271 -0.19 -23.72 -1.50
CA GLU A 271 -0.10 -25.10 -2.00
C GLU A 271 0.03 -25.15 -3.53
N SER A 272 -0.72 -24.28 -4.22
CA SER A 272 -0.77 -24.24 -5.68
C SER A 272 0.57 -23.88 -6.32
N VAL A 273 1.36 -23.02 -5.68
CA VAL A 273 2.71 -22.63 -6.16
C VAL A 273 3.62 -23.84 -6.33
N LEU A 274 3.63 -24.76 -5.37
CA LEU A 274 4.50 -25.94 -5.44
C LEU A 274 3.88 -27.10 -6.22
N ARG A 275 2.54 -27.23 -6.21
CA ARG A 275 1.85 -28.38 -6.77
C ARG A 275 1.52 -28.23 -8.25
N PHE A 276 1.08 -27.06 -8.69
CA PHE A 276 0.55 -26.86 -10.05
C PHE A 276 1.47 -26.02 -10.93
N LEU A 277 2.11 -25.00 -10.38
CA LEU A 277 2.94 -24.07 -11.15
C LEU A 277 4.08 -24.74 -11.91
N PRO A 278 4.79 -25.78 -11.40
CA PRO A 278 5.87 -26.43 -12.15
C PRO A 278 5.45 -26.99 -13.51
N ARG A 279 4.17 -27.33 -13.68
CA ARG A 279 3.63 -27.86 -14.94
C ARG A 279 3.56 -26.81 -16.05
N TYR A 280 3.47 -25.53 -15.68
CA TYR A 280 3.21 -24.42 -16.59
C TYR A 280 4.38 -23.41 -16.65
N GLU A 281 5.41 -23.63 -15.83
CA GLU A 281 6.55 -22.71 -15.66
C GLU A 281 7.17 -22.28 -16.97
N LYS A 282 7.49 -23.23 -17.87
CA LYS A 282 8.15 -22.95 -19.16
C LYS A 282 7.30 -22.03 -20.04
N ASP A 283 6.01 -22.32 -20.17
CA ASP A 283 5.09 -21.54 -20.98
C ASP A 283 4.89 -20.13 -20.39
N ILE A 284 4.74 -20.02 -19.07
CA ILE A 284 4.57 -18.74 -18.38
C ILE A 284 5.81 -17.87 -18.56
N ILE A 285 7.00 -18.41 -18.34
CA ILE A 285 8.27 -17.68 -18.53
C ILE A 285 8.42 -17.20 -19.98
N ALA A 286 8.18 -18.09 -20.94
CA ALA A 286 8.32 -17.78 -22.34
C ALA A 286 7.30 -16.72 -22.80
N ALA A 287 6.04 -16.84 -22.37
CA ALA A 287 5.00 -15.87 -22.69
C ALA A 287 5.27 -14.51 -22.04
N CYS A 288 5.65 -14.47 -20.76
CA CYS A 288 6.00 -13.23 -20.06
C CYS A 288 7.19 -12.52 -20.71
N LYS A 289 8.24 -13.27 -21.11
CA LYS A 289 9.39 -12.71 -21.83
C LYS A 289 8.99 -12.12 -23.18
N LYS A 290 8.09 -12.77 -23.93
CA LYS A 290 7.63 -12.29 -25.23
C LYS A 290 6.79 -11.02 -25.15
N TYR A 291 5.95 -10.92 -24.14
CA TYR A 291 4.95 -9.84 -23.99
C TYR A 291 5.32 -8.82 -22.91
N ASP A 292 6.55 -8.85 -22.43
CA ASP A 292 7.11 -7.91 -21.43
C ASP A 292 6.27 -7.80 -20.14
N LEU A 293 5.79 -8.96 -19.63
CA LEU A 293 4.98 -9.06 -18.42
C LEU A 293 5.81 -9.45 -17.20
N ASP A 294 5.50 -8.89 -16.02
CA ASP A 294 6.04 -9.44 -14.76
C ASP A 294 5.46 -10.82 -14.51
N PRO A 295 6.30 -11.87 -14.41
CA PRO A 295 5.80 -13.23 -14.25
C PRO A 295 5.00 -13.44 -12.97
N LEU A 296 5.34 -12.77 -11.84
CA LEU A 296 4.56 -12.90 -10.60
C LEU A 296 3.21 -12.19 -10.70
N PHE A 297 3.13 -11.10 -11.46
CA PHE A 297 1.86 -10.42 -11.73
C PHE A 297 0.95 -11.27 -12.60
N PHE A 298 1.49 -11.89 -13.63
CA PHE A 298 0.76 -12.81 -14.49
C PHE A 298 0.35 -14.09 -13.75
N LEU A 299 1.20 -14.61 -12.84
CA LEU A 299 0.85 -15.72 -11.96
C LEU A 299 -0.33 -15.39 -11.04
N ALA A 300 -0.33 -14.19 -10.45
CA ALA A 300 -1.43 -13.73 -9.62
C ALA A 300 -2.75 -13.68 -10.41
N GLN A 301 -2.70 -13.27 -11.67
CA GLN A 301 -3.85 -13.26 -12.56
C GLN A 301 -4.31 -14.69 -12.89
N ILE A 302 -3.42 -15.61 -13.28
CA ILE A 302 -3.78 -17.02 -13.54
C ILE A 302 -4.46 -17.64 -12.31
N TYR A 303 -3.94 -17.33 -11.11
CA TYR A 303 -4.55 -17.81 -9.88
C TYR A 303 -5.96 -17.24 -9.69
N GLN A 304 -6.16 -15.94 -9.89
CA GLN A 304 -7.49 -15.31 -9.80
C GLN A 304 -8.48 -15.89 -10.79
N GLU A 305 -8.04 -16.24 -12.01
CA GLU A 305 -8.91 -16.76 -13.07
C GLU A 305 -9.35 -18.21 -12.86
N SER A 306 -8.45 -19.06 -12.39
CA SER A 306 -8.71 -20.50 -12.41
C SER A 306 -8.16 -21.30 -11.24
N HIS A 307 -7.45 -20.66 -10.31
CA HIS A 307 -6.66 -21.36 -9.28
C HIS A 307 -5.72 -22.44 -9.89
N PHE A 308 -5.11 -22.14 -11.03
CA PHE A 308 -4.31 -23.05 -11.86
C PHE A 308 -5.06 -24.28 -12.39
N ASN A 309 -6.38 -24.29 -12.44
CA ASN A 309 -7.18 -25.38 -13.01
C ASN A 309 -7.36 -25.18 -14.55
N PRO A 310 -6.72 -25.99 -15.41
CA PRO A 310 -6.85 -25.84 -16.86
C PRO A 310 -8.24 -26.21 -17.40
N ARG A 311 -9.07 -26.88 -16.60
CA ARG A 311 -10.44 -27.26 -16.95
C ARG A 311 -11.49 -26.34 -16.35
N ALA A 312 -11.08 -25.19 -15.75
CA ALA A 312 -12.01 -24.24 -15.17
C ALA A 312 -13.02 -23.73 -16.21
N ARG A 313 -14.27 -23.61 -15.77
CA ARG A 313 -15.39 -23.10 -16.56
C ARG A 313 -16.27 -22.22 -15.70
N SER A 314 -16.55 -21.02 -16.16
CA SER A 314 -17.48 -20.12 -15.49
C SER A 314 -18.92 -20.30 -15.97
N ARG A 315 -19.87 -19.72 -15.26
CA ARG A 315 -21.28 -19.65 -15.66
C ARG A 315 -21.48 -18.82 -16.94
N THR A 316 -20.60 -17.85 -17.19
CA THR A 316 -20.62 -16.99 -18.39
C THR A 316 -19.96 -17.62 -19.60
N GLY A 317 -19.45 -18.87 -19.50
CA GLY A 317 -18.88 -19.62 -20.60
C GLY A 317 -17.41 -19.37 -20.90
N VAL A 318 -16.69 -18.60 -20.08
CA VAL A 318 -15.22 -18.47 -20.18
C VAL A 318 -14.56 -19.76 -19.67
N ARG A 319 -13.36 -20.10 -20.20
CA ARG A 319 -12.72 -21.41 -19.96
C ARG A 319 -11.20 -21.33 -19.88
N GLY A 320 -10.62 -22.34 -19.21
CA GLY A 320 -9.18 -22.59 -19.15
C GLY A 320 -8.45 -21.77 -18.09
N LEU A 321 -7.12 -21.83 -18.11
CA LEU A 321 -6.28 -21.19 -17.09
C LEU A 321 -6.50 -19.67 -17.00
N LEU A 322 -6.73 -19.00 -18.12
CA LEU A 322 -6.92 -17.54 -18.23
C LEU A 322 -8.39 -17.16 -18.54
N GLN A 323 -9.34 -18.09 -18.37
CA GLN A 323 -10.80 -17.85 -18.51
C GLN A 323 -11.17 -17.01 -19.76
N LEU A 324 -10.61 -17.38 -20.94
CA LEU A 324 -10.87 -16.67 -22.17
C LEU A 324 -12.30 -16.90 -22.68
N SER A 325 -12.98 -15.85 -23.14
CA SER A 325 -14.25 -15.96 -23.88
C SER A 325 -14.04 -16.56 -25.27
N LEU A 326 -15.11 -17.00 -25.95
CA LEU A 326 -15.01 -17.46 -27.34
C LEU A 326 -14.52 -16.34 -28.27
N ASP A 327 -15.08 -15.14 -28.12
CA ASP A 327 -14.75 -14.00 -28.96
C ASP A 327 -13.29 -13.58 -28.76
N THR A 328 -12.82 -13.52 -27.49
CA THR A 328 -11.42 -13.23 -27.18
C THR A 328 -10.49 -14.31 -27.76
N ALA A 329 -10.83 -15.59 -27.60
CA ALA A 329 -10.03 -16.69 -28.16
C ALA A 329 -9.94 -16.60 -29.68
N SER A 330 -11.06 -16.35 -30.35
CA SER A 330 -11.10 -16.14 -31.82
C SER A 330 -10.23 -14.96 -32.26
N LEU A 331 -10.36 -13.80 -31.59
CA LEU A 331 -9.53 -12.62 -31.84
C LEU A 331 -8.03 -12.91 -31.75
N LEU A 332 -7.65 -13.79 -30.81
CA LEU A 332 -6.24 -14.11 -30.54
C LEU A 332 -5.71 -15.30 -31.35
N GLY A 333 -6.56 -16.00 -32.11
CA GLY A 333 -6.22 -17.21 -32.85
C GLY A 333 -6.04 -18.44 -31.95
N ILE A 334 -6.78 -18.53 -30.85
CA ILE A 334 -6.75 -19.65 -29.90
C ILE A 334 -7.84 -20.66 -30.26
N GLU A 335 -7.43 -21.84 -30.65
CA GLU A 335 -8.34 -22.91 -31.06
C GLU A 335 -8.95 -23.66 -29.87
N ASN A 336 -8.13 -23.91 -28.84
CA ASN A 336 -8.57 -24.67 -27.66
C ASN A 336 -8.22 -23.94 -26.34
N ARG A 337 -9.20 -23.29 -25.76
CA ARG A 337 -9.07 -22.54 -24.48
C ARG A 337 -8.76 -23.44 -23.28
N LEU A 338 -9.03 -24.76 -23.36
CA LEU A 338 -8.72 -25.76 -22.33
C LEU A 338 -7.32 -26.33 -22.46
N ASN A 339 -6.60 -26.07 -23.58
CA ASN A 339 -5.19 -26.39 -23.70
C ASN A 339 -4.39 -25.38 -22.86
N PRO A 340 -3.62 -25.84 -21.85
CA PRO A 340 -2.89 -24.94 -20.94
C PRO A 340 -1.93 -23.99 -21.66
N THR A 341 -1.12 -24.50 -22.61
CA THR A 341 -0.18 -23.71 -23.38
C THR A 341 -0.89 -22.64 -24.19
N GLN A 342 -1.93 -23.00 -24.97
CA GLN A 342 -2.70 -22.02 -25.73
C GLN A 342 -3.38 -20.98 -24.83
N SER A 343 -3.92 -21.41 -23.67
CA SER A 343 -4.54 -20.49 -22.71
C SER A 343 -3.53 -19.49 -22.13
N ILE A 344 -2.32 -19.93 -21.74
CA ILE A 344 -1.25 -19.06 -21.20
C ILE A 344 -0.81 -18.06 -22.26
N TRP A 345 -0.47 -18.51 -23.47
CA TRP A 345 -0.04 -17.62 -24.56
C TRP A 345 -1.14 -16.66 -24.98
N GLY A 346 -2.39 -17.11 -25.04
CA GLY A 346 -3.55 -16.28 -25.34
C GLY A 346 -3.78 -15.21 -24.28
N GLY A 347 -3.76 -15.58 -23.00
CA GLY A 347 -3.91 -14.65 -21.90
C GLY A 347 -2.82 -13.57 -21.86
N ALA A 348 -1.56 -13.97 -22.04
CA ALA A 348 -0.43 -13.02 -22.09
C ALA A 348 -0.55 -12.08 -23.30
N LYS A 349 -0.90 -12.60 -24.48
CA LYS A 349 -1.15 -11.78 -25.68
C LYS A 349 -2.30 -10.79 -25.46
N TYR A 350 -3.36 -11.21 -24.79
CA TYR A 350 -4.50 -10.35 -24.49
C TYR A 350 -4.14 -9.25 -23.48
N MET A 351 -3.36 -9.55 -22.46
CA MET A 351 -2.86 -8.53 -21.54
C MET A 351 -2.03 -7.47 -22.28
N ALA A 352 -1.11 -7.88 -23.15
CA ALA A 352 -0.31 -6.95 -23.94
C ALA A 352 -1.18 -6.09 -24.89
N PHE A 353 -2.19 -6.69 -25.51
CA PHE A 353 -3.17 -5.96 -26.32
C PHE A 353 -3.92 -4.90 -25.48
N LEU A 354 -4.37 -5.28 -24.30
CA LEU A 354 -5.08 -4.35 -23.40
C LEU A 354 -4.15 -3.26 -22.87
N GLU A 355 -2.88 -3.61 -22.57
CA GLU A 355 -1.87 -2.64 -22.14
C GLU A 355 -1.67 -1.54 -23.18
N GLU A 356 -1.48 -1.91 -24.44
CA GLU A 356 -1.36 -0.94 -25.55
C GLU A 356 -2.57 0.00 -25.62
N ARG A 357 -3.80 -0.54 -25.50
CA ARG A 357 -5.05 0.25 -25.53
C ARG A 357 -5.21 1.20 -24.36
N VAL A 358 -4.79 0.77 -23.17
CA VAL A 358 -4.81 1.58 -21.94
C VAL A 358 -3.73 2.67 -22.00
N GLU A 359 -2.54 2.34 -22.51
CA GLU A 359 -1.45 3.30 -22.66
C GLU A 359 -1.77 4.39 -23.68
N GLN A 360 -2.42 4.05 -24.80
CA GLN A 360 -2.94 5.00 -25.79
C GLN A 360 -3.93 6.01 -25.19
N LYS A 361 -4.61 5.66 -24.09
CA LYS A 361 -5.45 6.60 -23.32
C LYS A 361 -4.66 7.51 -22.38
N GLY A 362 -3.34 7.34 -22.26
CA GLY A 362 -2.48 8.17 -21.40
C GLY A 362 -2.36 7.69 -19.97
N VAL A 363 -2.86 6.50 -19.63
CA VAL A 363 -2.70 5.90 -18.29
C VAL A 363 -1.29 5.33 -18.13
N LYS A 364 -0.62 5.61 -17.00
CA LYS A 364 0.79 5.27 -16.78
C LYS A 364 1.02 4.59 -15.43
N GLY A 365 2.22 4.00 -15.27
CA GLY A 365 2.67 3.39 -14.02
C GLY A 365 1.78 2.22 -13.57
N TRP A 366 1.57 2.09 -12.26
CA TRP A 366 0.73 1.02 -11.71
C TRP A 366 -0.74 1.16 -12.09
N ASP A 367 -1.26 2.38 -12.24
CA ASP A 367 -2.61 2.61 -12.71
C ASP A 367 -2.88 1.92 -14.05
N LYS A 368 -1.91 1.92 -14.98
CA LYS A 368 -2.00 1.21 -16.27
C LYS A 368 -2.35 -0.26 -16.07
N TRP A 369 -1.63 -0.95 -15.21
CA TRP A 369 -1.86 -2.37 -14.96
C TRP A 369 -3.17 -2.67 -14.26
N PHE A 370 -3.64 -1.81 -13.37
CA PHE A 370 -4.94 -1.95 -12.72
C PHE A 370 -6.10 -1.74 -13.74
N PHE A 371 -5.93 -0.82 -14.68
CA PHE A 371 -6.85 -0.61 -15.78
C PHE A 371 -6.86 -1.81 -16.75
N VAL A 372 -5.70 -2.38 -17.05
CA VAL A 372 -5.57 -3.60 -17.85
C VAL A 372 -6.35 -4.75 -17.20
N LEU A 373 -6.20 -4.96 -15.90
CA LEU A 373 -6.96 -5.97 -15.16
C LEU A 373 -8.47 -5.73 -15.21
N ALA A 374 -8.90 -4.48 -15.01
CA ALA A 374 -10.33 -4.12 -15.07
C ALA A 374 -10.91 -4.35 -16.48
N ALA A 375 -10.14 -3.99 -17.53
CA ALA A 375 -10.52 -4.25 -18.92
C ALA A 375 -10.51 -5.75 -19.25
N TYR A 376 -9.59 -6.52 -18.69
CA TYR A 376 -9.55 -7.98 -18.85
C TYR A 376 -10.84 -8.63 -18.31
N ASN A 377 -11.29 -8.19 -17.13
CA ASN A 377 -12.47 -8.75 -16.45
C ASN A 377 -13.80 -8.31 -17.07
N GLN A 378 -13.97 -7.01 -17.39
CA GLN A 378 -15.27 -6.45 -17.87
C GLN A 378 -15.24 -6.00 -19.33
N GLY A 379 -14.09 -5.98 -19.98
CA GLY A 379 -13.91 -5.49 -21.34
C GLY A 379 -13.56 -4.00 -21.43
N LEU A 380 -12.86 -3.63 -22.53
CA LEU A 380 -12.42 -2.26 -22.79
C LEU A 380 -13.59 -1.25 -22.85
N GLY A 381 -14.75 -1.67 -23.36
CA GLY A 381 -15.91 -0.80 -23.47
C GLY A 381 -16.35 -0.25 -22.13
N HIS A 382 -16.50 -1.13 -21.13
CA HIS A 382 -16.88 -0.72 -19.78
C HIS A 382 -15.78 0.02 -19.03
N LEU A 383 -14.48 -0.26 -19.33
CA LEU A 383 -13.39 0.57 -18.83
C LEU A 383 -13.53 2.01 -19.32
N TYR A 384 -13.80 2.22 -20.59
CA TYR A 384 -13.98 3.57 -21.16
C TYR A 384 -15.23 4.24 -20.61
N ASP A 385 -16.35 3.53 -20.45
CA ASP A 385 -17.54 4.05 -19.78
C ASP A 385 -17.24 4.50 -18.34
N ALA A 386 -16.41 3.76 -17.60
CA ALA A 386 -15.97 4.13 -16.25
C ALA A 386 -15.09 5.39 -16.26
N MET A 387 -14.15 5.51 -17.22
CA MET A 387 -13.32 6.70 -17.39
C MET A 387 -14.18 7.93 -17.71
N ASP A 388 -15.12 7.82 -18.63
CA ASP A 388 -16.04 8.92 -18.99
C ASP A 388 -16.94 9.32 -17.80
N LEU A 389 -17.40 8.33 -17.03
CA LEU A 389 -18.19 8.59 -15.82
C LEU A 389 -17.33 9.26 -14.73
N ALA A 390 -16.05 8.92 -14.60
CA ALA A 390 -15.15 9.58 -13.68
C ALA A 390 -15.01 11.07 -14.01
N VAL A 391 -14.86 11.44 -15.29
CA VAL A 391 -14.87 12.84 -15.72
C VAL A 391 -16.17 13.54 -15.32
N LYS A 392 -17.34 12.92 -15.57
CA LYS A 392 -18.65 13.46 -15.19
C LYS A 392 -18.82 13.63 -13.67
N GLN A 393 -18.06 12.89 -12.87
CA GLN A 393 -18.05 12.97 -11.40
C GLN A 393 -16.92 13.87 -10.87
N ASN A 394 -16.26 14.66 -11.71
CA ASN A 394 -15.11 15.50 -11.37
C ASN A 394 -13.96 14.72 -10.71
N LYS A 395 -13.75 13.46 -11.16
CA LYS A 395 -12.66 12.58 -10.70
C LYS A 395 -11.62 12.40 -11.80
N ASN A 396 -10.40 12.08 -11.41
CA ASN A 396 -9.32 11.83 -12.37
C ASN A 396 -9.56 10.50 -13.12
N PRO A 397 -9.81 10.50 -14.44
CA PRO A 397 -10.11 9.29 -15.20
C PRO A 397 -8.90 8.39 -15.44
N TYR A 398 -7.68 8.82 -15.08
CA TYR A 398 -6.42 8.11 -15.29
C TYR A 398 -5.87 7.48 -14.00
N LYS A 399 -6.67 7.48 -12.90
CA LYS A 399 -6.27 6.99 -11.59
C LYS A 399 -7.19 5.88 -11.12
N TRP A 400 -6.58 4.77 -10.68
CA TRP A 400 -7.33 3.63 -10.13
C TRP A 400 -8.12 4.00 -8.87
N SER A 401 -7.54 4.85 -8.01
CA SER A 401 -8.23 5.38 -6.83
C SER A 401 -9.58 6.04 -7.16
N SER A 402 -9.69 6.67 -8.33
CA SER A 402 -10.94 7.25 -8.83
C SER A 402 -11.84 6.20 -9.47
N LEU A 403 -11.30 5.32 -10.34
CA LEU A 403 -12.08 4.30 -11.03
C LEU A 403 -12.68 3.27 -10.08
N LYS A 404 -11.98 2.90 -9.02
CA LYS A 404 -12.47 2.02 -7.96
C LYS A 404 -13.78 2.52 -7.35
N GLU A 405 -13.96 3.84 -7.22
CA GLU A 405 -15.19 4.45 -6.71
C GLU A 405 -16.29 4.54 -7.77
N VAL A 406 -15.92 4.64 -9.04
CA VAL A 406 -16.85 4.89 -10.15
C VAL A 406 -17.36 3.60 -10.81
N TYR A 407 -16.52 2.59 -10.94
CA TYR A 407 -16.91 1.32 -11.58
C TYR A 407 -18.19 0.71 -10.99
N PRO A 408 -18.36 0.62 -9.65
CA PRO A 408 -19.59 0.09 -9.05
C PRO A 408 -20.86 0.85 -9.49
N LEU A 409 -20.75 2.14 -9.83
CA LEU A 409 -21.88 2.96 -10.26
C LEU A 409 -22.47 2.46 -11.59
N LEU A 410 -21.66 1.81 -12.44
CA LEU A 410 -22.13 1.23 -13.71
C LEU A 410 -23.12 0.06 -13.52
N SER A 411 -23.33 -0.42 -12.31
CA SER A 411 -24.37 -1.41 -11.97
C SER A 411 -25.74 -0.76 -11.77
N TYR A 412 -25.83 0.56 -11.61
CA TYR A 412 -27.08 1.28 -11.33
C TYR A 412 -27.64 1.94 -12.58
N LYS A 413 -28.95 1.75 -12.85
CA LYS A 413 -29.66 2.27 -14.03
C LYS A 413 -29.48 3.77 -14.24
N LYS A 414 -29.44 4.55 -13.13
CA LYS A 414 -29.19 6.00 -13.16
C LYS A 414 -27.91 6.37 -13.93
N PHE A 415 -26.87 5.54 -13.87
CA PHE A 415 -25.57 5.80 -14.49
C PHE A 415 -25.43 5.08 -15.83
N TYR A 416 -25.64 3.75 -15.88
CA TYR A 416 -25.35 2.97 -17.08
C TYR A 416 -26.23 3.29 -18.28
N LYS A 417 -27.48 3.77 -18.09
CA LYS A 417 -28.35 4.19 -19.21
C LYS A 417 -27.77 5.32 -20.07
N ASN A 418 -26.80 6.05 -19.54
CA ASN A 418 -26.17 7.20 -20.20
C ASN A 418 -24.72 6.87 -20.63
N THR A 419 -24.31 5.60 -20.60
CA THR A 419 -23.01 5.12 -21.08
C THR A 419 -23.17 4.41 -22.42
N LYS A 420 -22.08 4.28 -23.16
CA LYS A 420 -22.08 3.69 -24.51
C LYS A 420 -22.34 2.19 -24.48
N HIS A 421 -21.83 1.47 -23.45
CA HIS A 421 -21.87 0.03 -23.39
C HIS A 421 -22.89 -0.51 -22.37
N GLY A 422 -23.60 0.37 -21.66
CA GLY A 422 -24.71 0.02 -20.80
C GLY A 422 -24.32 -0.60 -19.46
N TYR A 423 -25.10 -1.59 -19.01
CA TYR A 423 -24.94 -2.24 -17.72
C TYR A 423 -23.61 -3.00 -17.59
N CYS A 424 -22.93 -2.75 -16.46
CA CYS A 424 -21.71 -3.46 -16.09
C CYS A 424 -21.77 -3.93 -14.61
N ARG A 425 -21.26 -5.12 -14.31
CA ARG A 425 -21.07 -5.60 -12.94
C ARG A 425 -19.80 -4.97 -12.34
N GLY A 426 -19.84 -3.64 -12.16
CA GLY A 426 -18.67 -2.85 -11.81
C GLY A 426 -17.98 -3.24 -10.50
N TYR A 427 -18.72 -3.84 -9.55
CA TYR A 427 -18.14 -4.41 -8.32
C TYR A 427 -17.17 -5.56 -8.64
N GLU A 428 -17.54 -6.44 -9.59
CA GLU A 428 -16.67 -7.57 -9.99
C GLU A 428 -15.34 -7.08 -10.57
N ALA A 429 -15.32 -5.94 -11.30
CA ALA A 429 -14.08 -5.35 -11.79
C ALA A 429 -13.17 -4.89 -10.65
N VAL A 430 -13.75 -4.24 -9.63
CA VAL A 430 -12.99 -3.76 -8.48
C VAL A 430 -12.43 -4.92 -7.67
N ASP A 431 -13.27 -5.90 -7.34
CA ASP A 431 -12.87 -7.08 -6.57
C ASP A 431 -11.79 -7.89 -7.30
N TYR A 432 -11.92 -8.03 -8.62
CA TYR A 432 -10.93 -8.70 -9.45
C TYR A 432 -9.55 -8.00 -9.38
N VAL A 433 -9.52 -6.70 -9.59
CA VAL A 433 -8.27 -5.92 -9.52
C VAL A 433 -7.63 -6.02 -8.15
N GLN A 434 -8.42 -5.89 -7.08
CA GLN A 434 -7.92 -5.97 -5.71
C GLN A 434 -7.38 -7.36 -5.37
N SER A 435 -8.07 -8.42 -5.81
CA SER A 435 -7.64 -9.81 -5.61
C SER A 435 -6.32 -10.10 -6.32
N VAL A 436 -6.17 -9.72 -7.61
CA VAL A 436 -4.91 -9.91 -8.33
C VAL A 436 -3.77 -9.12 -7.68
N ARG A 437 -4.02 -7.88 -7.25
CA ARG A 437 -3.04 -7.06 -6.51
C ARG A 437 -2.61 -7.74 -5.22
N TYR A 438 -3.56 -8.30 -4.47
CA TYR A 438 -3.29 -8.99 -3.22
C TYR A 438 -2.48 -10.27 -3.44
N TYR A 439 -2.83 -11.10 -4.42
CA TYR A 439 -2.06 -12.29 -4.77
C TYR A 439 -0.64 -11.94 -5.27
N TYR A 440 -0.50 -10.88 -6.06
CA TYR A 440 0.80 -10.38 -6.47
C TYR A 440 1.66 -9.94 -5.26
N TYR A 441 1.05 -9.26 -4.29
CA TYR A 441 1.70 -8.93 -3.03
C TYR A 441 2.19 -10.19 -2.30
N ILE A 442 1.34 -11.21 -2.16
CA ILE A 442 1.64 -12.46 -1.44
C ILE A 442 2.78 -13.23 -2.11
N LEU A 443 2.74 -13.40 -3.42
CA LEU A 443 3.80 -14.09 -4.18
C LEU A 443 5.15 -13.40 -3.99
N ASN A 444 5.16 -12.07 -3.98
CA ASN A 444 6.36 -11.30 -3.70
C ASN A 444 6.80 -11.40 -2.23
N LEU A 445 5.86 -11.42 -1.29
CA LEU A 445 6.14 -11.58 0.14
C LEU A 445 6.84 -12.92 0.42
N PHE A 446 6.41 -14.00 -0.22
CA PHE A 446 7.07 -15.31 -0.11
C PHE A 446 8.53 -15.24 -0.57
N THR A 447 8.82 -14.55 -1.68
CA THR A 447 10.20 -14.40 -2.16
C THR A 447 11.06 -13.55 -1.23
N PHE A 448 10.45 -12.55 -0.60
CA PHE A 448 11.13 -11.62 0.31
C PHE A 448 11.46 -12.28 1.67
N LEU A 449 10.51 -12.99 2.26
CA LEU A 449 10.68 -13.61 3.59
C LEU A 449 11.41 -14.96 3.55
N GLY A 450 11.56 -15.59 2.38
CA GLY A 450 12.31 -16.82 2.22
C GLY A 450 11.55 -18.07 2.71
N SER A 451 10.39 -18.34 2.11
CA SER A 451 9.71 -19.62 2.25
C SER A 451 10.14 -20.61 1.17
N ARG A 452 9.73 -21.87 1.29
CA ARG A 452 9.93 -22.90 0.25
C ARG A 452 9.33 -22.48 -1.08
N GLU A 453 8.14 -21.89 -1.05
CA GLU A 453 7.46 -21.29 -2.20
C GLU A 453 8.25 -20.09 -2.74
N GLY A 454 8.77 -19.26 -1.83
CA GLY A 454 9.58 -18.10 -2.17
C GLY A 454 10.88 -18.47 -2.88
N ASP A 455 11.58 -19.51 -2.41
CA ASP A 455 12.78 -20.01 -3.06
C ASP A 455 12.48 -20.50 -4.48
N TYR A 456 11.35 -21.17 -4.67
CA TYR A 456 10.89 -21.57 -5.99
C TYR A 456 10.56 -20.34 -6.87
N LEU A 457 9.88 -19.32 -6.34
CA LEU A 457 9.43 -18.14 -7.07
C LEU A 457 10.57 -17.15 -7.39
N ARG A 458 11.72 -17.17 -6.71
CA ARG A 458 12.85 -16.24 -6.97
C ARG A 458 13.33 -16.28 -8.40
N ARG A 459 13.25 -17.43 -9.10
CA ARG A 459 13.59 -17.55 -10.51
C ARG A 459 12.71 -16.69 -11.43
N PHE A 460 11.46 -16.42 -11.03
CA PHE A 460 10.55 -15.56 -11.78
C PHE A 460 10.86 -14.07 -11.55
N VAL A 461 11.33 -13.71 -10.36
CA VAL A 461 11.69 -12.32 -10.02
C VAL A 461 12.82 -11.79 -10.90
N SER A 462 13.80 -12.63 -11.22
CA SER A 462 14.93 -12.26 -12.09
C SER A 462 14.52 -11.95 -13.53
N LEU A 463 13.31 -12.33 -13.94
CA LEU A 463 12.78 -12.17 -15.28
C LEU A 463 11.84 -10.96 -15.43
N ARG A 464 11.73 -10.12 -14.40
CA ARG A 464 10.91 -8.90 -14.46
C ARG A 464 11.39 -7.95 -15.54
N PRO A 465 10.47 -7.36 -16.31
CA PRO A 465 10.82 -6.34 -17.28
C PRO A 465 11.53 -5.14 -16.64
N LEU A 466 12.49 -4.55 -17.34
CA LEU A 466 13.21 -3.35 -16.87
C LEU A 466 12.29 -2.13 -16.73
N VAL A 467 11.27 -2.06 -17.59
CA VAL A 467 10.27 -0.96 -17.62
C VAL A 467 9.08 -1.19 -16.71
N TRP A 468 9.07 -2.31 -15.95
CA TRP A 468 7.99 -2.58 -15.01
C TRP A 468 7.95 -1.51 -13.91
N PRO A 469 6.76 -1.01 -13.50
CA PRO A 469 6.65 -0.03 -12.42
C PRO A 469 7.29 -0.54 -11.13
N ARG A 470 8.13 0.29 -10.50
CA ARG A 470 8.84 -0.04 -9.26
C ARG A 470 8.60 1.01 -8.19
#